data_4826849914999505a2dff4fb28074ed0
#
_entry.id   4826849914999505a2dff4fb28074ed0
#
_cell.length_a   1.000
_cell.length_b   1.000
_cell.length_c   1.000
_cell.angle_alpha   90.00
_cell.angle_beta   90.00
_cell.angle_gamma   90.00
#
_symmetry.space_group_name_H-M   'P 1'
#
loop_
_entity.id
_entity.type
_entity.pdbx_description
1 polymer ?
#
loop_
_entity_poly.entity_id
_entity_poly.type
_entity_poly.pdbx_seq_one_letter_code
_entity_poly.pdbx_strand_id
1 'polypeptide(L)'
;MRKRELAAFFAHAAHETTNGGPGAAGGRYAWGLFYTEELGCADGHCKVYNTGGTSPYKPAPGKSYYGRGPLQLSYAYNYGLAGAEMGLPLLANPELVSHDGVIAFKAALWFWMRTQAPKPSCHDAICGKWEPTTEDRRSKRTPGFGMTINIINGGIECKSNDPAIKENRGDRIGFYRRFAGLLGTTVEPDCDCADMAPYGN
;
A
#
# COMPACT_ATOMS: atom_id res chain seq x y z
N MET A 1 4.88 -18.58 7.88
CA MET A 1 5.27 -17.53 6.95
C MET A 1 4.12 -17.13 6.02
N ARG A 2 3.57 -18.01 5.14
CA ARG A 2 2.47 -17.67 4.20
C ARG A 2 1.25 -17.00 4.85
N LYS A 3 0.78 -17.49 5.99
CA LYS A 3 -0.37 -16.89 6.70
C LYS A 3 -0.07 -15.49 7.21
N ARG A 4 1.15 -15.23 7.69
CA ARG A 4 1.57 -13.91 8.18
C ARG A 4 1.67 -12.90 7.05
N GLU A 5 2.22 -13.29 5.91
CA GLU A 5 2.25 -12.45 4.71
C GLU A 5 0.83 -12.10 4.23
N LEU A 6 -0.07 -13.09 4.19
CA LEU A 6 -1.46 -12.87 3.80
C LEU A 6 -2.17 -11.91 4.78
N ALA A 7 -1.91 -12.05 6.10
CA ALA A 7 -2.42 -11.13 7.11
C ALA A 7 -1.91 -9.70 6.87
N ALA A 8 -0.62 -9.54 6.55
CA ALA A 8 -0.02 -8.25 6.26
C ALA A 8 -0.60 -7.61 5.01
N PHE A 9 -0.75 -8.36 3.91
CA PHE A 9 -1.37 -7.89 2.69
C PHE A 9 -2.80 -7.40 2.92
N PHE A 10 -3.64 -8.21 3.58
CA PHE A 10 -5.01 -7.81 3.88
C PHE A 10 -5.10 -6.66 4.88
N ALA A 11 -4.14 -6.51 5.79
CA ALA A 11 -4.10 -5.39 6.70
C ALA A 11 -3.94 -4.06 5.97
N HIS A 12 -3.02 -3.99 5.01
CA HIS A 12 -2.85 -2.80 4.19
C HIS A 12 -4.07 -2.57 3.29
N ALA A 13 -4.55 -3.60 2.60
CA ALA A 13 -5.73 -3.49 1.76
C ALA A 13 -6.96 -3.02 2.54
N ALA A 14 -7.15 -3.52 3.76
CA ALA A 14 -8.25 -3.09 4.62
C ALA A 14 -8.09 -1.65 5.09
N HIS A 15 -6.89 -1.23 5.50
CA HIS A 15 -6.60 0.15 5.91
C HIS A 15 -6.86 1.14 4.77
N GLU A 16 -6.34 0.86 3.57
CA GLU A 16 -6.48 1.75 2.39
C GLU A 16 -7.94 1.91 1.92
N THR A 17 -8.82 0.99 2.28
CA THR A 17 -10.18 0.90 1.73
C THR A 17 -11.27 0.85 2.79
N THR A 18 -10.92 1.11 4.08
CA THR A 18 -11.87 0.96 5.19
C THR A 18 -12.94 2.05 5.22
N ASN A 19 -14.15 1.66 5.61
CA ASN A 19 -15.21 2.54 6.11
C ASN A 19 -15.48 2.29 7.60
N GLY A 20 -14.56 1.62 8.29
CA GLY A 20 -14.66 1.30 9.70
C GLY A 20 -14.18 2.43 10.60
N GLY A 21 -14.91 2.66 11.69
CA GLY A 21 -14.53 3.59 12.74
C GLY A 21 -14.73 2.96 14.13
N PRO A 22 -14.46 3.68 15.22
CA PRO A 22 -14.59 3.15 16.57
C PRO A 22 -15.97 2.56 16.90
N GLY A 23 -17.04 3.08 16.29
CA GLY A 23 -18.42 2.62 16.45
C GLY A 23 -18.92 1.65 15.37
N ALA A 24 -18.06 1.18 14.47
CA ALA A 24 -18.49 0.29 13.39
C ALA A 24 -18.95 -1.07 13.92
N ALA A 25 -20.00 -1.62 13.29
CA ALA A 25 -20.51 -2.94 13.62
C ALA A 25 -19.42 -4.02 13.49
N GLY A 26 -19.20 -4.83 14.51
CA GLY A 26 -18.10 -5.80 14.56
C GLY A 26 -16.73 -5.22 14.93
N GLY A 27 -16.67 -3.92 15.24
CA GLY A 27 -15.48 -3.19 15.69
C GLY A 27 -14.72 -2.51 14.55
N ARG A 28 -13.79 -1.62 14.92
CA ARG A 28 -13.03 -0.75 14.02
C ARG A 28 -12.42 -1.50 12.83
N TYR A 29 -11.88 -2.68 13.05
CA TYR A 29 -11.13 -3.44 12.04
C TYR A 29 -11.99 -4.46 11.26
N ALA A 30 -13.33 -4.35 11.30
CA ALA A 30 -14.23 -5.26 10.61
C ALA A 30 -14.59 -4.81 9.17
N TRP A 31 -14.26 -3.59 8.78
CA TRP A 31 -14.78 -2.89 7.59
C TRP A 31 -13.69 -2.54 6.57
N GLY A 32 -12.83 -3.49 6.22
CA GLY A 32 -11.91 -3.35 5.10
C GLY A 32 -12.55 -3.69 3.76
N LEU A 33 -11.89 -3.34 2.66
CA LEU A 33 -12.33 -3.59 1.28
C LEU A 33 -13.72 -3.00 0.95
N PHE A 34 -14.02 -1.84 1.52
CA PHE A 34 -15.29 -1.14 1.32
C PHE A 34 -15.21 -0.17 0.13
N TYR A 35 -14.20 0.69 0.09
CA TYR A 35 -14.01 1.63 -1.00
C TYR A 35 -13.14 1.00 -2.10
N THR A 36 -13.54 1.21 -3.37
CA THR A 36 -12.80 0.72 -4.54
C THR A 36 -11.88 1.79 -5.12
N GLU A 37 -12.09 3.06 -4.76
CA GLU A 37 -11.30 4.21 -5.23
C GLU A 37 -11.29 5.34 -4.19
N GLU A 38 -10.33 6.24 -4.33
CA GLU A 38 -10.11 7.38 -3.45
C GLU A 38 -11.29 8.35 -3.48
N LEU A 39 -11.79 8.67 -2.29
CA LEU A 39 -12.95 9.54 -2.13
C LEU A 39 -12.67 10.97 -2.61
N GLY A 40 -13.64 11.57 -3.30
CA GLY A 40 -13.56 12.96 -3.77
C GLY A 40 -12.65 13.15 -4.99
N CYS A 41 -12.12 12.08 -5.59
CA CYS A 41 -11.24 12.18 -6.75
C CYS A 41 -11.94 11.96 -8.10
N ALA A 42 -13.13 11.37 -8.10
CA ALA A 42 -13.88 11.08 -9.33
C ALA A 42 -14.22 12.33 -10.14
N ASP A 43 -14.39 13.48 -9.50
CA ASP A 43 -14.75 14.78 -10.09
C ASP A 43 -13.55 15.55 -10.67
N GLY A 44 -12.38 14.92 -10.77
CA GLY A 44 -11.18 15.50 -11.38
C GLY A 44 -10.38 16.45 -10.47
N HIS A 45 -10.66 16.50 -9.17
CA HIS A 45 -9.95 17.36 -8.22
C HIS A 45 -8.53 16.86 -7.87
N CYS A 46 -8.26 15.56 -8.01
CA CYS A 46 -6.99 14.95 -7.62
C CYS A 46 -5.93 14.95 -8.75
N LYS A 47 -5.69 16.12 -9.34
CA LYS A 47 -4.74 16.28 -10.47
C LYS A 47 -3.28 16.00 -10.11
N VAL A 48 -2.92 16.00 -8.84
CA VAL A 48 -1.55 15.70 -8.36
C VAL A 48 -1.06 14.34 -8.85
N TYR A 49 -1.95 13.38 -9.00
CA TYR A 49 -1.63 12.03 -9.48
C TYR A 49 -1.38 11.94 -10.99
N ASN A 50 -1.67 13.01 -11.73
CA ASN A 50 -1.49 13.06 -13.19
C ASN A 50 -0.06 13.50 -13.58
N THR A 51 0.87 13.55 -12.65
CA THR A 51 2.26 13.86 -12.93
C THR A 51 2.96 12.61 -13.49
N GLY A 52 3.61 12.74 -14.63
CA GLY A 52 4.43 11.69 -15.25
C GLY A 52 5.89 11.72 -14.79
N GLY A 53 6.34 12.81 -14.18
CA GLY A 53 7.74 13.00 -13.81
C GLY A 53 8.69 12.67 -14.97
N THR A 54 9.77 11.93 -14.68
CA THR A 54 10.74 11.41 -15.66
C THR A 54 10.31 10.09 -16.30
N SER A 55 9.19 9.48 -15.85
CA SER A 55 8.67 8.21 -16.37
C SER A 55 8.30 8.31 -17.85
N PRO A 56 8.52 7.24 -18.66
CA PRO A 56 8.01 7.15 -20.01
C PRO A 56 6.47 7.10 -20.07
N TYR A 57 5.83 6.71 -18.96
CA TYR A 57 4.37 6.61 -18.87
C TYR A 57 3.75 7.97 -18.54
N LYS A 58 3.35 8.71 -19.56
CA LYS A 58 2.69 10.01 -19.42
C LYS A 58 1.19 9.83 -19.27
N PRO A 59 0.51 10.72 -18.52
CA PRO A 59 -0.94 10.69 -18.41
C PRO A 59 -1.63 10.72 -19.77
N ALA A 60 -2.61 9.85 -19.98
CA ALA A 60 -3.46 9.90 -21.15
C ALA A 60 -4.44 11.09 -21.06
N PRO A 61 -4.78 11.74 -22.19
CA PRO A 61 -5.71 12.86 -22.20
C PRO A 61 -7.05 12.51 -21.54
N GLY A 62 -7.53 13.38 -20.65
CA GLY A 62 -8.81 13.20 -19.96
C GLY A 62 -8.86 12.12 -18.88
N LYS A 63 -7.73 11.48 -18.55
CA LYS A 63 -7.66 10.45 -17.52
C LYS A 63 -7.06 10.97 -16.21
N SER A 64 -7.47 10.36 -15.09
CA SER A 64 -6.96 10.65 -13.75
C SER A 64 -6.48 9.37 -13.07
N TYR A 65 -5.36 9.48 -12.34
CA TYR A 65 -4.61 8.34 -11.80
C TYR A 65 -4.54 8.34 -10.27
N TYR A 66 -5.64 8.76 -9.64
CA TYR A 66 -5.82 8.69 -8.19
C TYR A 66 -5.92 7.24 -7.70
N GLY A 67 -5.88 7.06 -6.39
CA GLY A 67 -5.86 5.75 -5.75
C GLY A 67 -7.03 4.86 -6.11
N ARG A 68 -6.78 3.64 -6.61
CA ARG A 68 -7.81 2.63 -6.91
C ARG A 68 -7.37 1.24 -6.49
N GLY A 69 -8.38 0.42 -6.18
CA GLY A 69 -8.20 -0.97 -5.79
C GLY A 69 -7.65 -1.17 -4.38
N PRO A 70 -7.36 -2.43 -3.98
CA PRO A 70 -7.07 -2.79 -2.59
C PRO A 70 -5.85 -2.09 -1.96
N LEU A 71 -4.84 -1.75 -2.75
CA LEU A 71 -3.65 -1.01 -2.29
C LEU A 71 -3.55 0.40 -2.87
N GLN A 72 -4.67 0.97 -3.34
CA GLN A 72 -4.78 2.34 -3.81
C GLN A 72 -3.67 2.71 -4.82
N LEU A 73 -3.57 1.92 -5.91
CA LEU A 73 -2.62 2.21 -7.00
C LEU A 73 -2.81 3.65 -7.48
N SER A 74 -1.77 4.47 -7.37
CA SER A 74 -1.80 5.91 -7.66
C SER A 74 -0.67 6.31 -8.60
N TYR A 75 -0.82 7.45 -9.27
CA TYR A 75 0.12 8.05 -10.22
C TYR A 75 0.18 7.37 -11.59
N ALA A 76 0.18 8.21 -12.65
CA ALA A 76 0.22 7.74 -14.03
C ALA A 76 1.38 6.78 -14.33
N TYR A 77 2.55 7.01 -13.75
CA TYR A 77 3.71 6.15 -13.95
C TYR A 77 3.51 4.74 -13.37
N ASN A 78 2.83 4.60 -12.23
CA ASN A 78 2.52 3.29 -11.65
C ASN A 78 1.45 2.56 -12.47
N TYR A 79 0.39 3.26 -12.92
CA TYR A 79 -0.62 2.67 -13.80
C TYR A 79 -0.02 2.20 -15.13
N GLY A 80 0.87 3.01 -15.73
CA GLY A 80 1.52 2.65 -16.96
C GLY A 80 2.44 1.44 -16.83
N LEU A 81 3.24 1.42 -15.76
CA LEU A 81 4.17 0.33 -15.49
C LEU A 81 3.42 -0.97 -15.14
N ALA A 82 2.43 -0.89 -14.24
CA ALA A 82 1.58 -2.03 -13.90
C ALA A 82 0.88 -2.59 -15.14
N GLY A 83 0.33 -1.70 -15.97
CA GLY A 83 -0.33 -2.08 -17.23
C GLY A 83 0.62 -2.79 -18.17
N ALA A 84 1.82 -2.26 -18.37
CA ALA A 84 2.83 -2.87 -19.25
C ALA A 84 3.27 -4.26 -18.76
N GLU A 85 3.56 -4.41 -17.45
CA GLU A 85 4.02 -5.68 -16.88
C GLU A 85 2.91 -6.74 -16.81
N MET A 86 1.65 -6.34 -16.68
CA MET A 86 0.49 -7.25 -16.61
C MET A 86 -0.18 -7.48 -17.98
N GLY A 87 0.23 -6.79 -19.04
CA GLY A 87 -0.43 -6.86 -20.34
C GLY A 87 -1.84 -6.24 -20.35
N LEU A 88 -2.07 -5.19 -19.55
CA LEU A 88 -3.36 -4.53 -19.38
C LEU A 88 -3.30 -3.04 -19.77
N PRO A 89 -4.34 -2.46 -20.37
CA PRO A 89 -4.34 -1.07 -20.83
C PRO A 89 -4.61 -0.06 -19.70
N LEU A 90 -3.94 -0.19 -18.53
CA LEU A 90 -4.28 0.59 -17.33
C LEU A 90 -3.96 2.09 -17.47
N LEU A 91 -3.01 2.46 -18.34
CA LEU A 91 -2.75 3.87 -18.59
C LEU A 91 -3.87 4.53 -19.42
N ALA A 92 -4.46 3.80 -20.36
CA ALA A 92 -5.61 4.27 -21.15
C ALA A 92 -6.94 4.14 -20.40
N ASN A 93 -7.08 3.12 -19.55
CA ASN A 93 -8.30 2.78 -18.84
C ASN A 93 -8.03 2.55 -17.35
N PRO A 94 -7.64 3.59 -16.58
CA PRO A 94 -7.31 3.46 -15.15
C PRO A 94 -8.49 2.99 -14.29
N GLU A 95 -9.72 3.25 -14.72
CA GLU A 95 -10.96 2.82 -14.08
C GLU A 95 -11.12 1.30 -13.98
N LEU A 96 -10.40 0.51 -14.79
CA LEU A 96 -10.41 -0.95 -14.68
C LEU A 96 -9.97 -1.42 -13.28
N VAL A 97 -9.10 -0.66 -12.60
CA VAL A 97 -8.61 -1.02 -11.26
C VAL A 97 -9.68 -0.85 -10.18
N SER A 98 -10.72 -0.03 -10.41
CA SER A 98 -11.85 0.10 -9.47
C SER A 98 -13.09 -0.70 -9.87
N HIS A 99 -13.24 -1.02 -11.18
CA HIS A 99 -14.46 -1.64 -11.70
C HIS A 99 -14.34 -3.15 -11.91
N ASP A 100 -13.13 -3.69 -12.02
CA ASP A 100 -12.88 -5.13 -12.18
C ASP A 100 -12.11 -5.69 -10.98
N GLY A 101 -12.78 -6.50 -10.15
CA GLY A 101 -12.16 -7.05 -8.94
C GLY A 101 -10.94 -7.94 -9.20
N VAL A 102 -10.88 -8.63 -10.35
CA VAL A 102 -9.71 -9.45 -10.73
C VAL A 102 -8.53 -8.54 -11.07
N ILE A 103 -8.76 -7.48 -11.84
CA ILE A 103 -7.73 -6.49 -12.19
C ILE A 103 -7.29 -5.73 -10.94
N ALA A 104 -8.23 -5.34 -10.07
CA ALA A 104 -7.94 -4.68 -8.79
C ALA A 104 -6.94 -5.47 -7.93
N PHE A 105 -7.22 -6.76 -7.70
CA PHE A 105 -6.33 -7.62 -6.92
C PHE A 105 -5.03 -7.97 -7.66
N LYS A 106 -5.05 -8.12 -8.98
CA LYS A 106 -3.82 -8.28 -9.77
C LYS A 106 -2.90 -7.05 -9.62
N ALA A 107 -3.44 -5.85 -9.69
CA ALA A 107 -2.68 -4.61 -9.51
C ALA A 107 -2.10 -4.50 -8.09
N ALA A 108 -2.89 -4.85 -7.06
CA ALA A 108 -2.43 -4.89 -5.68
C ALA A 108 -1.32 -5.93 -5.46
N LEU A 109 -1.47 -7.14 -5.99
CA LEU A 109 -0.44 -8.19 -5.91
C LEU A 109 0.81 -7.81 -6.71
N TRP A 110 0.67 -7.18 -7.88
CA TRP A 110 1.77 -6.64 -8.64
C TRP A 110 2.62 -5.66 -7.79
N PHE A 111 1.97 -4.70 -7.14
CA PHE A 111 2.65 -3.76 -6.25
C PHE A 111 3.35 -4.48 -5.09
N TRP A 112 2.65 -5.42 -4.44
CA TRP A 112 3.15 -6.17 -3.29
C TRP A 112 4.42 -6.98 -3.60
N MET A 113 4.44 -7.61 -4.77
CA MET A 113 5.52 -8.51 -5.19
C MET A 113 6.70 -7.79 -5.85
N ARG A 114 6.53 -6.53 -6.21
CA ARG A 114 7.49 -5.81 -7.02
C ARG A 114 8.54 -5.08 -6.19
N THR A 115 9.82 -5.33 -6.49
CA THR A 115 10.93 -4.51 -6.02
C THR A 115 10.96 -3.18 -6.79
N GLN A 116 11.05 -2.07 -6.08
CA GLN A 116 11.17 -0.72 -6.64
C GLN A 116 12.43 -0.05 -6.11
N ALA A 117 13.59 -0.47 -6.63
CA ALA A 117 14.89 -0.03 -6.12
C ALA A 117 14.91 1.48 -5.82
N PRO A 118 15.43 1.90 -4.65
CA PRO A 118 16.10 1.08 -3.64
C PRO A 118 15.15 0.33 -2.65
N LYS A 119 13.82 0.47 -2.79
CA LYS A 119 12.83 -0.23 -1.96
C LYS A 119 12.76 -1.71 -2.32
N PRO A 120 12.81 -2.66 -1.36
CA PRO A 120 12.48 -4.06 -1.61
C PRO A 120 10.99 -4.21 -1.93
N SER A 121 10.59 -5.43 -2.34
CA SER A 121 9.16 -5.77 -2.38
C SER A 121 8.59 -5.93 -0.96
N CYS A 122 7.28 -5.68 -0.80
CA CYS A 122 6.61 -5.99 0.46
C CYS A 122 6.71 -7.49 0.79
N HIS A 123 6.62 -8.35 -0.25
CA HIS A 123 6.82 -9.80 -0.13
C HIS A 123 8.17 -10.14 0.52
N ASP A 124 9.27 -9.62 -0.03
CA ASP A 124 10.60 -9.94 0.49
C ASP A 124 10.81 -9.41 1.90
N ALA A 125 10.28 -8.21 2.20
CA ALA A 125 10.36 -7.60 3.51
C ALA A 125 9.62 -8.39 4.59
N ILE A 126 8.39 -8.84 4.33
CA ILE A 126 7.59 -9.58 5.33
C ILE A 126 7.99 -11.05 5.44
N CYS A 127 8.52 -11.63 4.37
CA CYS A 127 8.97 -13.02 4.33
C CYS A 127 10.41 -13.21 4.81
N GLY A 128 11.12 -12.14 5.18
CA GLY A 128 12.51 -12.19 5.63
C GLY A 128 13.48 -12.63 4.52
N LYS A 129 13.15 -12.35 3.27
CA LYS A 129 14.01 -12.61 2.11
C LYS A 129 14.88 -11.39 1.76
N TRP A 130 14.48 -10.22 2.23
CA TRP A 130 15.24 -8.99 2.05
C TRP A 130 16.33 -8.85 3.12
N GLU A 131 17.55 -8.61 2.67
CA GLU A 131 18.69 -8.31 3.52
C GLU A 131 18.95 -6.80 3.52
N PRO A 132 18.80 -6.11 4.69
CA PRO A 132 19.07 -4.68 4.80
C PRO A 132 20.52 -4.34 4.42
N THR A 133 20.69 -3.34 3.59
CA THR A 133 22.00 -2.74 3.27
C THR A 133 22.57 -2.01 4.48
N THR A 134 23.82 -1.53 4.38
CA THR A 134 24.43 -0.67 5.41
C THR A 134 23.61 0.61 5.60
N GLU A 135 23.09 1.19 4.51
CA GLU A 135 22.24 2.39 4.58
C GLU A 135 20.88 2.09 5.22
N ASP A 136 20.27 0.94 4.91
CA ASP A 136 19.01 0.54 5.55
C ASP A 136 19.19 0.41 7.08
N ARG A 137 20.29 -0.20 7.52
CA ARG A 137 20.59 -0.32 8.96
C ARG A 137 20.81 1.04 9.63
N ARG A 138 21.52 1.98 8.98
CA ARG A 138 21.66 3.37 9.48
C ARG A 138 20.31 4.07 9.57
N SER A 139 19.43 3.81 8.63
CA SER A 139 18.08 4.32 8.54
C SER A 139 17.07 3.56 9.40
N LYS A 140 17.54 2.62 10.24
CA LYS A 140 16.73 1.76 11.12
C LYS A 140 15.67 0.94 10.39
N ARG A 141 15.84 0.66 9.10
CA ARG A 141 14.93 -0.16 8.32
C ARG A 141 15.20 -1.63 8.61
N THR A 142 14.18 -2.34 9.07
CA THR A 142 14.26 -3.76 9.47
C THR A 142 13.17 -4.57 8.78
N PRO A 143 13.41 -5.86 8.43
CA PRO A 143 12.38 -6.73 7.87
C PRO A 143 11.16 -6.84 8.80
N GLY A 144 9.97 -7.00 8.22
CA GLY A 144 8.72 -7.15 8.96
C GLY A 144 7.62 -6.23 8.48
N PHE A 145 6.53 -6.16 9.23
CA PHE A 145 5.34 -5.38 8.87
C PHE A 145 5.62 -3.87 8.80
N GLY A 146 6.41 -3.33 9.74
CA GLY A 146 6.83 -1.92 9.71
C GLY A 146 7.54 -1.53 8.41
N MET A 147 8.33 -2.47 7.84
CA MET A 147 8.96 -2.24 6.54
C MET A 147 7.93 -2.19 5.39
N THR A 148 6.87 -2.98 5.44
CA THR A 148 5.81 -2.91 4.42
C THR A 148 5.05 -1.57 4.49
N ILE A 149 4.86 -1.00 5.68
CA ILE A 149 4.35 0.38 5.83
C ILE A 149 5.30 1.37 5.15
N ASN A 150 6.62 1.24 5.40
CA ASN A 150 7.64 2.12 4.82
C ASN A 150 7.67 2.04 3.28
N ILE A 151 7.48 0.86 2.71
CA ILE A 151 7.43 0.66 1.26
C ILE A 151 6.21 1.33 0.65
N ILE A 152 5.02 1.14 1.26
CA ILE A 152 3.74 1.62 0.74
C ILE A 152 3.63 3.14 0.90
N ASN A 153 3.82 3.65 2.11
CA ASN A 153 3.53 5.06 2.43
C ASN A 153 4.56 5.71 3.37
N GLY A 154 5.80 5.23 3.36
CA GLY A 154 6.84 5.65 4.31
C GLY A 154 7.13 7.15 4.32
N GLY A 155 7.05 7.81 3.17
CA GLY A 155 7.28 9.25 3.07
C GLY A 155 6.30 10.10 3.90
N ILE A 156 5.11 9.57 4.18
CA ILE A 156 4.10 10.23 5.01
C ILE A 156 4.11 9.63 6.43
N GLU A 157 4.15 8.30 6.54
CA GLU A 157 3.84 7.61 7.79
C GLU A 157 5.06 7.34 8.67
N CYS A 158 6.24 7.06 8.08
CA CYS A 158 7.41 6.69 8.87
C CYS A 158 8.18 7.91 9.40
N LYS A 159 8.85 7.74 10.56
CA LYS A 159 9.63 8.80 11.24
C LYS A 159 8.80 10.08 11.51
N SER A 160 7.49 9.94 11.68
CA SER A 160 6.58 11.04 12.00
C SER A 160 6.08 10.95 13.44
N ASN A 161 6.10 12.09 14.15
CA ASN A 161 5.56 12.26 15.49
C ASN A 161 4.13 12.87 15.47
N ASP A 162 3.57 13.15 14.30
CA ASP A 162 2.22 13.67 14.16
C ASP A 162 1.20 12.65 14.73
N PRO A 163 0.31 13.06 15.65
CA PRO A 163 -0.70 12.16 16.25
C PRO A 163 -1.59 11.48 15.23
N ALA A 164 -2.01 12.17 14.16
CA ALA A 164 -2.85 11.61 13.10
C ALA A 164 -2.09 10.53 12.31
N ILE A 165 -0.82 10.78 12.01
CA ILE A 165 0.04 9.81 11.33
C ILE A 165 0.31 8.59 12.22
N LYS A 166 0.51 8.80 13.52
CA LYS A 166 0.63 7.71 14.48
C LYS A 166 -0.65 6.87 14.55
N GLU A 167 -1.81 7.52 14.45
CA GLU A 167 -3.09 6.80 14.38
C GLU A 167 -3.18 5.95 13.11
N ASN A 168 -2.78 6.44 11.94
CA ASN A 168 -2.76 5.69 10.68
C ASN A 168 -1.89 4.43 10.80
N ARG A 169 -0.67 4.55 11.32
CA ARG A 169 0.19 3.36 11.56
C ARG A 169 -0.46 2.39 12.53
N GLY A 170 -1.03 2.90 13.63
CA GLY A 170 -1.76 2.10 14.61
C GLY A 170 -2.94 1.35 14.00
N ASP A 171 -3.64 1.96 13.05
CA ASP A 171 -4.74 1.36 12.32
C ASP A 171 -4.28 0.20 11.44
N ARG A 172 -3.21 0.37 10.64
CA ARG A 172 -2.58 -0.71 9.87
C ARG A 172 -2.19 -1.89 10.77
N ILE A 173 -1.55 -1.62 11.91
CA ILE A 173 -1.14 -2.64 12.89
C ILE A 173 -2.35 -3.33 13.50
N GLY A 174 -3.43 -2.61 13.77
CA GLY A 174 -4.68 -3.15 14.29
C GLY A 174 -5.33 -4.14 13.30
N PHE A 175 -5.42 -3.80 12.03
CA PHE A 175 -5.85 -4.72 10.97
C PHE A 175 -4.93 -5.93 10.87
N TYR A 176 -3.61 -5.73 10.94
CA TYR A 176 -2.64 -6.83 10.86
C TYR A 176 -2.84 -7.85 12.00
N ARG A 177 -2.99 -7.38 13.23
CA ARG A 177 -3.27 -8.25 14.38
C ARG A 177 -4.60 -8.99 14.23
N ARG A 178 -5.64 -8.32 13.73
CA ARG A 178 -6.93 -8.95 13.47
C ARG A 178 -6.80 -10.08 12.43
N PHE A 179 -6.21 -9.82 11.27
CA PHE A 179 -6.06 -10.84 10.23
C PHE A 179 -5.12 -11.97 10.66
N ALA A 180 -4.06 -11.67 11.41
CA ALA A 180 -3.20 -12.70 11.98
C ALA A 180 -3.98 -13.64 12.90
N GLY A 181 -4.82 -13.10 13.78
CA GLY A 181 -5.71 -13.89 14.63
C GLY A 181 -6.69 -14.76 13.84
N LEU A 182 -7.36 -14.19 12.83
CA LEU A 182 -8.30 -14.93 11.96
C LEU A 182 -7.62 -16.07 11.19
N LEU A 183 -6.37 -15.87 10.77
CA LEU A 183 -5.59 -16.86 10.02
C LEU A 183 -4.84 -17.85 10.93
N GLY A 184 -4.92 -17.69 12.25
CA GLY A 184 -4.21 -18.54 13.21
C GLY A 184 -2.70 -18.44 13.04
N THR A 185 -2.16 -17.22 13.05
CA THR A 185 -0.72 -16.93 13.02
C THR A 185 -0.39 -15.81 14.01
N THR A 186 0.90 -15.64 14.30
CA THR A 186 1.40 -14.57 15.18
C THR A 186 1.99 -13.43 14.37
N VAL A 187 1.98 -12.24 14.96
CA VAL A 187 2.69 -11.07 14.46
C VAL A 187 4.04 -10.93 15.16
N GLU A 188 4.97 -10.22 14.56
CA GLU A 188 6.23 -9.83 15.19
C GLU A 188 6.00 -8.83 16.33
N PRO A 189 6.92 -8.73 17.33
CA PRO A 189 6.77 -7.80 18.44
C PRO A 189 6.76 -6.33 18.00
N ASP A 190 7.60 -5.98 17.04
CA ASP A 190 7.68 -4.64 16.46
C ASP A 190 7.10 -4.63 15.05
N CYS A 191 5.94 -4.00 14.92
CA CYS A 191 5.19 -3.87 13.65
C CYS A 191 5.17 -2.43 13.13
N ASP A 192 5.83 -1.47 13.81
CA ASP A 192 5.78 -0.05 13.45
C ASP A 192 6.98 0.37 12.59
N CYS A 193 6.84 1.45 11.86
CA CYS A 193 7.92 2.12 11.15
C CYS A 193 8.27 3.49 11.76
N ALA A 194 7.83 3.76 13.00
CA ALA A 194 8.00 5.07 13.65
C ALA A 194 9.45 5.56 13.67
N ASP A 195 10.41 4.65 13.83
CA ASP A 195 11.84 4.95 13.87
C ASP A 195 12.56 4.81 12.53
N MET A 196 11.91 4.22 11.54
CA MET A 196 12.50 3.97 10.21
C MET A 196 12.52 5.26 9.40
N ALA A 197 13.70 5.67 8.89
CA ALA A 197 13.73 6.73 7.90
C ALA A 197 13.05 6.25 6.60
N PRO A 198 12.18 7.07 5.98
CA PRO A 198 11.61 6.73 4.69
C PRO A 198 12.70 6.64 3.62
N TYR A 199 12.43 5.94 2.53
CA TYR A 199 13.27 6.07 1.33
C TYR A 199 13.10 7.48 0.75
N GLY A 200 14.20 8.07 0.26
CA GLY A 200 14.12 9.32 -0.50
C GLY A 200 13.24 9.15 -1.74
N ASN A 201 12.50 10.20 -2.05
CA ASN A 201 11.74 10.29 -3.30
C ASN A 201 12.66 10.61 -4.48
#